data_153bf083ba85e016c9e35551bb11f582
#
_entry.id   153bf083ba85e016c9e35551bb11f582
#
_cell.length_a   1.000
_cell.length_b   1.000
_cell.length_c   1.000
_cell.angle_alpha   90.00
_cell.angle_beta   90.00
_cell.angle_gamma   90.00
#
_symmetry.space_group_name_H-M   'P 1'
#
loop_
_entity.id
_entity.type
_entity.pdbx_description
1 polymer ?
#
loop_
_entity_poly.entity_id
_entity_poly.type
_entity_poly.pdbx_seq_one_letter_code
_entity_poly.pdbx_strand_id
1 'polypeptide(L)'
;MEDVSDPPFRPLCKVQGCDMMYTEFISSEGLIRDAAKSRQKLDIYEKERPIGIQIFGSEIDSMRKAAEISAASRPDVLDINYGCPVKKVACKGAGAGILQDIPKMVSMTKEIVDAVDLPVTVKTRLGWDDNTKYIVEVAERLQDAGIQAISIHGRTRSQMYKGEADWTLIRAVRENPRMAIPVFGNGDVDTPEKALAYRNEYGVDGIMIGRGSIGNPWIFDQIKHYFATGEHLPQPTVADRVEAARQHLDHSLEWKGLRLGVVEMRRHYANYFRGLSHFKEHRLRLVTEDDPTVLHLSLIHISEPTRPY
;
A
#
# COMPACT_ATOMS: atom_id res chain seq x y z
N MET A 1 -2.66 -1.88 0.84
CA MET A 1 -2.87 -3.01 -0.12
C MET A 1 -3.60 -4.12 0.62
N GLU A 2 -4.64 -4.69 0.01
CA GLU A 2 -5.42 -5.78 0.61
C GLU A 2 -4.50 -6.95 1.00
N ASP A 3 -4.70 -7.46 2.20
CA ASP A 3 -3.95 -8.56 2.84
C ASP A 3 -2.41 -8.34 2.84
N VAL A 4 -1.94 -7.10 2.89
CA VAL A 4 -0.52 -6.75 2.95
C VAL A 4 -0.25 -5.60 3.92
N SER A 5 -0.95 -4.46 3.80
CA SER A 5 -0.73 -3.29 4.66
C SER A 5 -1.59 -3.33 5.92
N ASP A 6 -1.55 -4.46 6.59
CA ASP A 6 -2.25 -4.79 7.83
C ASP A 6 -1.35 -4.58 9.07
N PRO A 7 -1.91 -4.60 10.28
CA PRO A 7 -1.13 -4.47 11.51
C PRO A 7 0.02 -5.45 11.67
N PRO A 8 -0.04 -6.71 11.18
CA PRO A 8 1.09 -7.62 11.20
C PRO A 8 2.33 -7.14 10.42
N PHE A 9 2.13 -6.51 9.25
CA PHE A 9 3.23 -6.16 8.36
C PHE A 9 3.72 -4.71 8.53
N ARG A 10 2.84 -3.76 8.85
CA ARG A 10 3.20 -2.34 8.98
C ARG A 10 4.34 -2.07 9.97
N PRO A 11 4.38 -2.69 11.17
CA PRO A 11 5.48 -2.47 12.10
C PRO A 11 6.84 -2.87 11.53
N LEU A 12 6.91 -3.95 10.74
CA LEU A 12 8.16 -4.37 10.09
C LEU A 12 8.65 -3.31 9.09
N CYS A 13 7.73 -2.71 8.32
CA CYS A 13 8.06 -1.60 7.43
C CYS A 13 8.50 -0.35 8.21
N LYS A 14 7.86 -0.07 9.35
CA LYS A 14 8.17 1.11 10.17
C LYS A 14 9.57 1.03 10.76
N VAL A 15 9.96 -0.11 11.31
CA VAL A 15 11.31 -0.36 11.82
C VAL A 15 12.37 -0.19 10.72
N GLN A 16 12.03 -0.51 9.48
CA GLN A 16 12.88 -0.33 8.31
C GLN A 16 12.73 1.06 7.66
N GLY A 17 12.34 2.07 8.42
CA GLY A 17 12.42 3.47 8.00
C GLY A 17 11.28 3.97 7.11
N CYS A 18 10.17 3.24 6.97
CA CYS A 18 9.00 3.75 6.26
C CYS A 18 8.48 5.02 6.93
N ASP A 19 8.42 6.14 6.20
CA ASP A 19 8.06 7.45 6.77
C ASP A 19 6.59 7.50 7.13
N MET A 20 5.72 7.04 6.22
CA MET A 20 4.27 7.04 6.39
C MET A 20 3.65 5.78 5.79
N MET A 21 2.63 5.28 6.44
CA MET A 21 1.89 4.09 5.99
C MET A 21 0.39 4.33 5.92
N TYR A 22 -0.30 3.46 5.20
CA TYR A 22 -1.75 3.43 5.13
C TYR A 22 -2.27 2.05 5.53
N THR A 23 -3.45 2.02 6.11
CA THR A 23 -4.17 0.76 6.32
C THR A 23 -4.49 0.08 4.97
N GLU A 24 -4.98 -1.12 5.00
CA GLU A 24 -5.73 -1.68 3.88
C GLU A 24 -6.94 -0.78 3.58
N PHE A 25 -7.41 -0.77 2.33
CA PHE A 25 -8.59 0.04 2.00
C PHE A 25 -9.87 -0.58 2.58
N ILE A 26 -10.68 0.25 3.24
CA ILE A 26 -11.86 -0.16 4.00
C ILE A 26 -13.12 0.25 3.25
N SER A 27 -14.04 -0.68 3.06
CA SER A 27 -15.32 -0.40 2.40
C SER A 27 -16.19 0.53 3.24
N SER A 28 -16.66 1.64 2.66
CA SER A 28 -17.62 2.53 3.30
C SER A 28 -18.90 1.80 3.72
N GLU A 29 -19.46 0.96 2.82
CA GLU A 29 -20.62 0.12 3.14
C GLU A 29 -20.38 -0.86 4.28
N GLY A 30 -19.14 -1.38 4.38
CA GLY A 30 -18.76 -2.26 5.49
C GLY A 30 -18.70 -1.51 6.82
N LEU A 31 -18.16 -0.28 6.83
CA LEU A 31 -18.08 0.53 8.05
C LEU A 31 -19.43 0.99 8.55
N ILE A 32 -20.28 1.52 7.67
CA ILE A 32 -21.62 2.02 8.08
C ILE A 32 -22.57 0.90 8.54
N ARG A 33 -22.34 -0.34 8.10
CA ARG A 33 -23.07 -1.53 8.55
C ARG A 33 -22.41 -2.25 9.72
N ASP A 34 -21.37 -1.66 10.29
CA ASP A 34 -20.63 -2.19 11.43
C ASP A 34 -20.06 -3.60 11.21
N ALA A 35 -19.66 -3.91 9.98
CA ALA A 35 -19.10 -5.21 9.65
C ALA A 35 -17.76 -5.44 10.37
N ALA A 36 -17.66 -6.53 11.14
CA ALA A 36 -16.49 -6.83 11.99
C ALA A 36 -15.15 -6.74 11.25
N LYS A 37 -15.05 -7.26 10.02
CA LYS A 37 -13.83 -7.16 9.20
C LYS A 37 -13.47 -5.73 8.82
N SER A 38 -14.45 -4.86 8.56
CA SER A 38 -14.21 -3.46 8.26
C SER A 38 -13.77 -2.70 9.50
N ARG A 39 -14.37 -2.99 10.64
CA ARG A 39 -13.96 -2.44 11.94
C ARG A 39 -12.53 -2.83 12.31
N GLN A 40 -12.18 -4.10 12.14
CA GLN A 40 -10.84 -4.59 12.44
C GLN A 40 -9.75 -3.86 11.63
N LYS A 41 -10.03 -3.47 10.39
CA LYS A 41 -9.08 -2.73 9.54
C LYS A 41 -8.83 -1.28 10.01
N LEU A 42 -9.64 -0.76 10.94
CA LEU A 42 -9.39 0.54 11.59
C LEU A 42 -8.29 0.48 12.65
N ASP A 43 -7.81 -0.72 13.01
CA ASP A 43 -6.76 -0.89 14.01
C ASP A 43 -5.46 -0.22 13.55
N ILE A 44 -5.04 0.78 14.31
CA ILE A 44 -3.79 1.53 14.14
C ILE A 44 -3.10 1.68 15.49
N TYR A 45 -1.78 1.73 15.50
CA TYR A 45 -0.99 1.76 16.73
C TYR A 45 -0.03 2.95 16.75
N GLU A 46 0.25 3.51 17.93
CA GLU A 46 1.13 4.67 18.08
C GLU A 46 2.50 4.48 17.43
N LYS A 47 3.08 3.29 17.52
CA LYS A 47 4.38 2.96 16.92
C LYS A 47 4.41 2.99 15.38
N GLU A 48 3.24 3.05 14.75
CA GLU A 48 3.10 3.08 13.27
C GLU A 48 3.01 4.50 12.72
N ARG A 49 2.83 5.51 13.59
CA ARG A 49 2.62 6.91 13.17
C ARG A 49 3.84 7.51 12.46
N PRO A 50 3.62 8.39 11.46
CA PRO A 50 2.32 8.81 10.94
C PRO A 50 1.65 7.71 10.10
N ILE A 51 0.34 7.52 10.29
CA ILE A 51 -0.46 6.51 9.62
C ILE A 51 -1.77 7.07 9.09
N GLY A 52 -2.12 6.70 7.86
CA GLY A 52 -3.41 7.03 7.25
C GLY A 52 -4.39 5.87 7.26
N ILE A 53 -5.66 6.15 7.51
CA ILE A 53 -6.76 5.20 7.23
C ILE A 53 -7.25 5.44 5.80
N GLN A 54 -7.32 4.36 5.00
CA GLN A 54 -7.76 4.45 3.61
C GLN A 54 -9.16 3.86 3.44
N ILE A 55 -10.10 4.63 2.89
CA ILE A 55 -11.48 4.22 2.63
C ILE A 55 -11.80 4.18 1.13
N PHE A 56 -12.79 3.39 0.74
CA PHE A 56 -13.32 3.35 -0.64
C PHE A 56 -14.82 3.09 -0.66
N GLY A 57 -15.48 3.60 -1.69
CA GLY A 57 -16.89 3.41 -1.93
C GLY A 57 -17.34 4.09 -3.22
N SER A 58 -18.62 4.00 -3.53
CA SER A 58 -19.25 4.63 -4.71
C SER A 58 -20.35 5.63 -4.36
N GLU A 59 -20.84 5.61 -3.12
CA GLU A 59 -21.94 6.46 -2.69
C GLU A 59 -21.44 7.57 -1.76
N ILE A 60 -21.80 8.83 -2.08
CA ILE A 60 -21.30 10.02 -1.40
C ILE A 60 -21.64 9.98 0.08
N ASP A 61 -22.89 9.73 0.45
CA ASP A 61 -23.34 9.67 1.84
C ASP A 61 -22.64 8.57 2.64
N SER A 62 -22.45 7.40 2.01
CA SER A 62 -21.72 6.29 2.64
C SER A 62 -20.26 6.62 2.88
N MET A 63 -19.61 7.29 1.92
CA MET A 63 -18.22 7.71 2.02
C MET A 63 -18.02 8.79 3.08
N ARG A 64 -18.93 9.77 3.16
CA ARG A 64 -18.93 10.81 4.21
C ARG A 64 -19.03 10.17 5.60
N LYS A 65 -20.01 9.29 5.83
CA LYS A 65 -20.17 8.58 7.11
C LYS A 65 -18.98 7.70 7.45
N ALA A 66 -18.40 7.01 6.45
CA ALA A 66 -17.20 6.20 6.65
C ALA A 66 -15.99 7.06 7.02
N ALA A 67 -15.88 8.27 6.49
CA ALA A 67 -14.86 9.24 6.86
C ALA A 67 -14.97 9.66 8.32
N GLU A 68 -16.18 9.99 8.80
CA GLU A 68 -16.47 10.33 10.21
C GLU A 68 -16.12 9.16 11.15
N ILE A 69 -16.50 7.92 10.78
CA ILE A 69 -16.17 6.70 11.55
C ILE A 69 -14.65 6.49 11.60
N SER A 70 -13.95 6.68 10.47
CA SER A 70 -12.51 6.53 10.38
C SER A 70 -11.77 7.60 11.18
N ALA A 71 -12.24 8.85 11.15
CA ALA A 71 -11.69 9.95 11.92
C ALA A 71 -11.77 9.72 13.44
N ALA A 72 -12.80 9.03 13.92
CA ALA A 72 -12.92 8.65 15.32
C ALA A 72 -11.78 7.73 15.82
N SER A 73 -11.11 7.00 14.91
CA SER A 73 -9.90 6.22 15.22
C SER A 73 -8.63 7.09 15.32
N ARG A 74 -8.75 8.39 15.07
CA ARG A 74 -7.67 9.39 15.15
C ARG A 74 -6.41 9.04 14.34
N PRO A 75 -6.53 8.72 13.03
CA PRO A 75 -5.37 8.63 12.15
C PRO A 75 -4.72 10.00 11.95
N ASP A 76 -3.49 10.01 11.44
CA ASP A 76 -2.82 11.27 11.06
C ASP A 76 -3.38 11.84 9.73
N VAL A 77 -3.89 10.94 8.88
CA VAL A 77 -4.44 11.27 7.55
C VAL A 77 -5.63 10.37 7.24
N LEU A 78 -6.65 10.90 6.57
CA LEU A 78 -7.68 10.12 5.91
C LEU A 78 -7.38 10.05 4.40
N ASP A 79 -7.28 8.86 3.84
CA ASP A 79 -6.99 8.68 2.41
C ASP A 79 -8.16 8.05 1.66
N ILE A 80 -8.41 8.54 0.45
CA ILE A 80 -9.49 8.04 -0.41
C ILE A 80 -8.89 7.18 -1.53
N ASN A 81 -9.30 5.93 -1.62
CA ASN A 81 -8.87 5.02 -2.67
C ASN A 81 -9.74 5.16 -3.93
N TYR A 82 -9.21 5.85 -4.91
CA TYR A 82 -9.74 5.94 -6.28
C TYR A 82 -8.89 5.17 -7.29
N GLY A 83 -8.12 4.17 -6.82
CA GLY A 83 -7.15 3.46 -7.65
C GLY A 83 -7.32 1.94 -7.72
N CYS A 84 -8.18 1.31 -6.90
CA CYS A 84 -8.37 -0.13 -6.92
C CYS A 84 -8.96 -0.60 -8.27
N PRO A 85 -8.23 -1.43 -9.08
CA PRO A 85 -8.68 -1.80 -10.41
C PRO A 85 -9.55 -3.07 -10.44
N VAL A 86 -9.72 -3.74 -9.30
CA VAL A 86 -10.38 -5.06 -9.20
C VAL A 86 -11.83 -4.96 -9.69
N LYS A 87 -12.23 -5.86 -10.60
CA LYS A 87 -13.53 -5.83 -11.27
C LYS A 87 -14.71 -5.68 -10.31
N LYS A 88 -14.76 -6.46 -9.23
CA LYS A 88 -15.84 -6.42 -8.23
C LYS A 88 -15.99 -5.06 -7.51
N VAL A 89 -14.94 -4.23 -7.51
CA VAL A 89 -14.94 -2.87 -6.95
C VAL A 89 -15.23 -1.86 -8.05
N ALA A 90 -14.46 -1.88 -9.14
CA ALA A 90 -14.53 -0.90 -10.21
C ALA A 90 -15.86 -0.91 -10.99
N CYS A 91 -16.46 -2.09 -11.19
CA CYS A 91 -17.78 -2.19 -11.86
C CYS A 91 -18.94 -1.60 -11.02
N LYS A 92 -18.71 -1.32 -9.75
CA LYS A 92 -19.68 -0.65 -8.88
C LYS A 92 -19.45 0.88 -8.78
N GLY A 93 -18.58 1.43 -9.63
CA GLY A 93 -18.20 2.84 -9.58
C GLY A 93 -17.27 3.22 -8.41
N ALA A 94 -16.74 2.23 -7.65
CA ALA A 94 -15.83 2.45 -6.54
C ALA A 94 -14.36 2.26 -6.95
N GLY A 95 -13.41 2.68 -6.11
CA GLY A 95 -12.01 2.61 -6.45
C GLY A 95 -11.72 3.28 -7.79
N ALA A 96 -11.01 2.61 -8.71
CA ALA A 96 -10.74 3.17 -10.04
C ALA A 96 -11.98 3.30 -10.94
N GLY A 97 -13.13 2.73 -10.54
CA GLY A 97 -14.40 2.87 -11.27
C GLY A 97 -14.91 4.31 -11.32
N ILE A 98 -14.62 5.10 -10.29
CA ILE A 98 -15.03 6.51 -10.21
C ILE A 98 -14.37 7.40 -11.29
N LEU A 99 -13.24 6.95 -11.87
CA LEU A 99 -12.57 7.67 -12.96
C LEU A 99 -13.42 7.80 -14.24
N GLN A 100 -14.55 7.11 -14.30
CA GLN A 100 -15.56 7.27 -15.36
C GLN A 100 -16.58 8.38 -15.07
N ASP A 101 -16.60 8.90 -13.84
CA ASP A 101 -17.50 9.98 -13.41
C ASP A 101 -16.73 10.99 -12.54
N ILE A 102 -15.94 11.84 -13.20
CA ILE A 102 -15.11 12.85 -12.54
C ILE A 102 -15.94 13.86 -11.74
N PRO A 103 -17.10 14.36 -12.20
CA PRO A 103 -17.96 15.21 -11.37
C PRO A 103 -18.35 14.58 -10.04
N LYS A 104 -18.76 13.30 -10.04
CA LYS A 104 -19.08 12.56 -8.81
C LYS A 104 -17.85 12.36 -7.92
N MET A 105 -16.69 12.05 -8.51
CA MET A 105 -15.40 11.92 -7.80
C MET A 105 -15.07 13.20 -7.02
N VAL A 106 -15.16 14.36 -7.66
CA VAL A 106 -14.90 15.67 -7.07
C VAL A 106 -15.91 16.00 -5.97
N SER A 107 -17.20 15.81 -6.23
CA SER A 107 -18.26 16.05 -5.25
C SER A 107 -18.09 15.17 -4.00
N MET A 108 -17.82 13.88 -4.19
CA MET A 108 -17.55 12.93 -3.09
C MET A 108 -16.34 13.36 -2.26
N THR A 109 -15.27 13.78 -2.93
CA THR A 109 -14.06 14.26 -2.25
C THR A 109 -14.34 15.50 -1.40
N LYS A 110 -15.09 16.45 -1.94
CA LYS A 110 -15.49 17.68 -1.23
C LYS A 110 -16.30 17.35 0.02
N GLU A 111 -17.30 16.49 -0.07
CA GLU A 111 -18.13 16.05 1.07
C GLU A 111 -17.29 15.36 2.16
N ILE A 112 -16.28 14.59 1.77
CA ILE A 112 -15.37 13.95 2.74
C ILE A 112 -14.47 14.98 3.42
N VAL A 113 -13.90 15.92 2.64
CA VAL A 113 -13.05 16.99 3.19
C VAL A 113 -13.82 17.85 4.19
N ASP A 114 -15.07 18.20 3.86
CA ASP A 114 -15.91 19.02 4.72
C ASP A 114 -16.41 18.29 5.99
N ALA A 115 -16.36 16.95 5.99
CA ALA A 115 -16.88 16.13 7.09
C ALA A 115 -15.86 15.85 8.21
N VAL A 116 -14.56 16.10 8.00
CA VAL A 116 -13.51 15.72 8.98
C VAL A 116 -12.48 16.82 9.18
N ASP A 117 -12.00 16.97 10.42
CA ASP A 117 -10.90 17.88 10.77
C ASP A 117 -9.53 17.19 10.65
N LEU A 118 -9.32 16.44 9.56
CA LEU A 118 -8.09 15.70 9.26
C LEU A 118 -7.58 16.07 7.87
N PRO A 119 -6.27 16.01 7.64
CA PRO A 119 -5.75 16.06 6.28
C PRO A 119 -6.35 14.92 5.45
N VAL A 120 -6.99 15.25 4.33
CA VAL A 120 -7.53 14.27 3.38
C VAL A 120 -6.60 14.15 2.20
N THR A 121 -6.25 12.93 1.82
CA THR A 121 -5.42 12.63 0.65
C THR A 121 -6.15 11.69 -0.31
N VAL A 122 -5.65 11.60 -1.52
CA VAL A 122 -6.23 10.72 -2.55
C VAL A 122 -5.16 9.84 -3.15
N LYS A 123 -5.47 8.54 -3.30
CA LYS A 123 -4.70 7.64 -4.14
C LYS A 123 -5.49 7.23 -5.38
N THR A 124 -4.94 7.50 -6.58
CA THR A 124 -5.62 7.27 -7.85
C THR A 124 -4.72 6.66 -8.92
N ARG A 125 -5.21 6.60 -10.15
CA ARG A 125 -4.52 6.15 -11.38
C ARG A 125 -4.58 7.24 -12.46
N LEU A 126 -3.88 7.00 -13.60
CA LEU A 126 -3.83 7.92 -14.74
C LEU A 126 -5.20 8.17 -15.38
N GLY A 127 -6.10 7.19 -15.29
CA GLY A 127 -7.43 7.21 -15.89
C GLY A 127 -8.06 5.82 -15.90
N TRP A 128 -9.24 5.70 -16.52
CA TRP A 128 -9.93 4.42 -16.70
C TRP A 128 -9.22 3.54 -17.74
N ASP A 129 -8.91 4.10 -18.90
CA ASP A 129 -8.21 3.45 -20.00
C ASP A 129 -7.28 4.44 -20.74
N ASP A 130 -6.68 4.01 -21.84
CA ASP A 130 -5.72 4.83 -22.58
C ASP A 130 -6.34 6.07 -23.23
N ASN A 131 -7.64 6.09 -23.49
CA ASN A 131 -8.35 7.23 -24.06
C ASN A 131 -8.83 8.25 -23.03
N THR A 132 -8.75 7.91 -21.75
CA THR A 132 -9.33 8.69 -20.63
C THR A 132 -8.29 9.00 -19.53
N LYS A 133 -7.04 9.24 -19.91
CA LYS A 133 -5.95 9.63 -19.00
C LYS A 133 -6.03 11.11 -18.61
N TYR A 134 -7.06 11.49 -17.87
CA TYR A 134 -7.33 12.88 -17.48
C TYR A 134 -6.68 13.29 -16.16
N ILE A 135 -5.62 12.58 -15.71
CA ILE A 135 -5.05 12.74 -14.35
C ILE A 135 -4.62 14.18 -14.05
N VAL A 136 -4.12 14.95 -15.02
CA VAL A 136 -3.68 16.35 -14.78
C VAL A 136 -4.88 17.21 -14.38
N GLU A 137 -5.97 17.18 -15.14
CA GLU A 137 -7.21 17.89 -14.80
C GLU A 137 -7.84 17.35 -13.51
N VAL A 138 -7.86 16.04 -13.33
CA VAL A 138 -8.40 15.39 -12.13
C VAL A 138 -7.65 15.84 -10.89
N ALA A 139 -6.32 15.91 -10.92
CA ALA A 139 -5.50 16.34 -9.79
C ALA A 139 -5.80 17.78 -9.39
N GLU A 140 -5.92 18.71 -10.36
CA GLU A 140 -6.33 20.10 -10.10
C GLU A 140 -7.69 20.16 -9.40
N ARG A 141 -8.69 19.48 -9.96
CA ARG A 141 -10.05 19.48 -9.43
C ARG A 141 -10.15 18.87 -8.03
N LEU A 142 -9.36 17.85 -7.75
CA LEU A 142 -9.27 17.25 -6.41
C LEU A 142 -8.57 18.18 -5.41
N GLN A 143 -7.51 18.88 -5.84
CA GLN A 143 -6.90 19.94 -5.03
C GLN A 143 -7.89 21.04 -4.70
N ASP A 144 -8.64 21.52 -5.69
CA ASP A 144 -9.68 22.54 -5.51
C ASP A 144 -10.81 22.06 -4.58
N ALA A 145 -11.05 20.73 -4.51
CA ALA A 145 -11.95 20.13 -3.53
C ALA A 145 -11.38 20.05 -2.11
N GLY A 146 -10.09 20.37 -1.90
CA GLY A 146 -9.47 20.53 -0.59
C GLY A 146 -8.56 19.41 -0.12
N ILE A 147 -8.15 18.46 -0.98
CA ILE A 147 -7.18 17.44 -0.59
C ILE A 147 -5.81 18.06 -0.31
N GLN A 148 -5.03 17.41 0.59
CA GLN A 148 -3.73 17.90 1.05
C GLN A 148 -2.53 17.20 0.38
N ALA A 149 -2.75 16.08 -0.31
CA ALA A 149 -1.75 15.40 -1.14
C ALA A 149 -2.43 14.41 -2.10
N ILE A 150 -1.72 14.07 -3.17
CA ILE A 150 -2.19 13.09 -4.15
C ILE A 150 -1.10 12.06 -4.45
N SER A 151 -1.48 10.76 -4.44
CA SER A 151 -0.63 9.64 -4.86
C SER A 151 -1.16 9.05 -6.17
N ILE A 152 -0.33 9.00 -7.20
CA ILE A 152 -0.73 8.60 -8.55
C ILE A 152 0.01 7.34 -8.98
N HIS A 153 -0.75 6.27 -9.30
CA HIS A 153 -0.18 5.09 -9.93
C HIS A 153 -0.06 5.31 -11.45
N GLY A 154 1.14 5.12 -11.99
CA GLY A 154 1.48 5.30 -13.41
C GLY A 154 0.85 4.27 -14.37
N ARG A 155 -0.34 3.79 -14.08
CA ARG A 155 -1.15 2.90 -14.94
C ARG A 155 -2.61 3.33 -14.94
N THR A 156 -3.32 3.01 -16.03
CA THR A 156 -4.79 3.10 -16.08
C THR A 156 -5.44 1.94 -15.33
N ARG A 157 -6.76 2.03 -15.10
CA ARG A 157 -7.52 0.90 -14.54
C ARG A 157 -7.48 -0.32 -15.47
N SER A 158 -7.61 -0.12 -16.77
CA SER A 158 -7.64 -1.20 -17.76
C SER A 158 -6.34 -1.98 -17.86
N GLN A 159 -5.20 -1.31 -17.66
CA GLN A 159 -3.89 -1.96 -17.58
C GLN A 159 -3.75 -2.87 -16.35
N MET A 160 -4.46 -2.58 -15.26
CA MET A 160 -4.29 -3.25 -13.96
C MET A 160 -2.82 -3.23 -13.51
N TYR A 161 -2.05 -4.28 -13.81
CA TYR A 161 -0.61 -4.42 -13.49
C TYR A 161 0.21 -4.82 -14.72
N LYS A 162 -0.38 -4.83 -15.93
CA LYS A 162 0.31 -5.17 -17.18
C LYS A 162 1.16 -4.02 -17.68
N GLY A 163 2.21 -4.35 -18.43
CA GLY A 163 3.16 -3.37 -18.94
C GLY A 163 3.96 -2.68 -17.85
N GLU A 164 4.55 -1.56 -18.16
CA GLU A 164 5.30 -0.70 -17.24
C GLU A 164 4.45 0.47 -16.77
N ALA A 165 4.75 1.00 -15.58
CA ALA A 165 4.13 2.21 -15.07
C ALA A 165 4.70 3.42 -15.82
N ASP A 166 3.82 4.21 -16.42
CA ASP A 166 4.18 5.45 -17.13
C ASP A 166 4.08 6.63 -16.14
N TRP A 167 5.22 7.22 -15.83
CA TRP A 167 5.31 8.35 -14.89
C TRP A 167 5.28 9.72 -15.58
N THR A 168 5.20 9.77 -16.91
CA THR A 168 5.23 11.04 -17.65
C THR A 168 4.06 11.96 -17.28
N LEU A 169 2.85 11.39 -17.10
CA LEU A 169 1.70 12.16 -16.63
C LEU A 169 1.75 12.51 -15.13
N ILE A 170 2.47 11.72 -14.32
CA ILE A 170 2.73 12.08 -12.91
C ILE A 170 3.62 13.33 -12.88
N ARG A 171 4.65 13.37 -13.71
CA ARG A 171 5.48 14.56 -13.91
C ARG A 171 4.65 15.76 -14.35
N ALA A 172 3.77 15.57 -15.35
CA ALA A 172 2.91 16.64 -15.84
C ALA A 172 1.99 17.20 -14.74
N VAL A 173 1.49 16.37 -13.82
CA VAL A 173 0.78 16.83 -12.62
C VAL A 173 1.70 17.65 -11.73
N ARG A 174 2.92 17.15 -11.44
CA ARG A 174 3.86 17.83 -10.54
C ARG A 174 4.36 19.17 -11.08
N GLU A 175 4.59 19.25 -12.38
CA GLU A 175 5.06 20.46 -13.07
C GLU A 175 3.93 21.47 -13.38
N ASN A 176 2.68 21.09 -13.17
CA ASN A 176 1.55 21.99 -13.37
C ASN A 176 1.61 23.17 -12.38
N PRO A 177 1.69 24.43 -12.86
CA PRO A 177 1.85 25.61 -11.99
C PRO A 177 0.66 25.84 -11.05
N ARG A 178 -0.49 25.21 -11.29
CA ARG A 178 -1.65 25.26 -10.39
C ARG A 178 -1.55 24.28 -9.23
N MET A 179 -0.69 23.26 -9.32
CA MET A 179 -0.53 22.26 -8.25
C MET A 179 0.34 22.79 -7.12
N ALA A 180 -0.28 22.98 -5.96
CA ALA A 180 0.38 23.48 -4.74
C ALA A 180 0.57 22.40 -3.66
N ILE A 181 -0.10 21.25 -3.81
CA ILE A 181 -0.02 20.12 -2.87
C ILE A 181 1.05 19.10 -3.28
N PRO A 182 1.60 18.33 -2.33
CA PRO A 182 2.54 17.24 -2.63
C PRO A 182 1.97 16.19 -3.59
N VAL A 183 2.80 15.79 -4.57
CA VAL A 183 2.50 14.73 -5.55
C VAL A 183 3.43 13.55 -5.33
N PHE A 184 2.85 12.40 -4.99
CA PHE A 184 3.57 11.14 -4.80
C PHE A 184 3.43 10.23 -6.01
N GLY A 185 4.56 9.78 -6.54
CA GLY A 185 4.59 8.81 -7.62
C GLY A 185 4.50 7.36 -7.11
N ASN A 186 3.78 6.52 -7.83
CA ASN A 186 3.64 5.11 -7.52
C ASN A 186 3.68 4.25 -8.79
N GLY A 187 4.26 3.07 -8.70
CA GLY A 187 4.30 2.06 -9.74
C GLY A 187 5.73 1.62 -10.05
N ASP A 188 5.95 0.31 -9.99
CA ASP A 188 7.15 -0.42 -10.39
C ASP A 188 8.47 -0.02 -9.70
N VAL A 189 8.41 0.69 -8.59
CA VAL A 189 9.58 1.00 -7.77
C VAL A 189 9.87 -0.18 -6.85
N ASP A 190 10.96 -0.87 -7.12
CA ASP A 190 11.39 -2.11 -6.47
C ASP A 190 12.89 -2.15 -6.13
N THR A 191 13.65 -1.12 -6.52
CA THR A 191 15.06 -0.94 -6.14
C THR A 191 15.37 0.51 -5.76
N PRO A 192 16.44 0.75 -4.98
CA PRO A 192 16.90 2.10 -4.61
C PRO A 192 17.26 2.98 -5.82
N GLU A 193 17.93 2.40 -6.82
CA GLU A 193 18.35 3.13 -8.04
C GLU A 193 17.14 3.62 -8.81
N LYS A 194 16.13 2.76 -8.96
CA LYS A 194 14.89 3.10 -9.66
C LYS A 194 14.11 4.18 -8.92
N ALA A 195 14.10 4.09 -7.58
CA ALA A 195 13.51 5.14 -6.74
C ALA A 195 14.20 6.49 -6.96
N LEU A 196 15.54 6.51 -6.95
CA LEU A 196 16.31 7.74 -7.19
C LEU A 196 16.13 8.28 -8.61
N ALA A 197 16.21 7.40 -9.60
CA ALA A 197 16.01 7.75 -11.01
C ALA A 197 14.63 8.40 -11.22
N TYR A 198 13.57 7.78 -10.72
CA TYR A 198 12.21 8.27 -10.86
C TYR A 198 11.97 9.58 -10.10
N ARG A 199 12.53 9.71 -8.89
CA ARG A 199 12.45 10.98 -8.15
C ARG A 199 13.10 12.12 -8.93
N ASN A 200 14.30 11.90 -9.48
CA ASN A 200 15.05 12.92 -10.20
C ASN A 200 14.45 13.25 -11.56
N GLU A 201 14.00 12.22 -12.30
CA GLU A 201 13.43 12.39 -13.63
C GLU A 201 12.06 13.04 -13.60
N TYR A 202 11.19 12.61 -12.68
CA TYR A 202 9.79 13.04 -12.65
C TYR A 202 9.48 14.10 -11.58
N GLY A 203 10.46 14.47 -10.75
CA GLY A 203 10.40 15.60 -9.81
C GLY A 203 9.35 15.47 -8.71
N VAL A 204 8.87 14.26 -8.42
CA VAL A 204 7.85 14.01 -7.39
C VAL A 204 8.33 14.32 -5.98
N ASP A 205 7.43 14.74 -5.10
CA ASP A 205 7.73 15.08 -3.70
C ASP A 205 7.99 13.84 -2.85
N GLY A 206 7.46 12.68 -3.26
CA GLY A 206 7.70 11.40 -2.59
C GLY A 206 7.35 10.21 -3.47
N ILE A 207 7.71 9.03 -2.98
CA ILE A 207 7.50 7.76 -3.68
C ILE A 207 6.69 6.83 -2.81
N MET A 208 5.57 6.36 -3.32
CA MET A 208 4.77 5.33 -2.66
C MET A 208 5.18 3.94 -3.14
N ILE A 209 5.71 3.13 -2.24
CA ILE A 209 6.10 1.76 -2.50
C ILE A 209 4.90 0.83 -2.25
N GLY A 210 4.59 -0.01 -3.23
CA GLY A 210 3.57 -1.05 -3.09
C GLY A 210 4.18 -2.45 -3.07
N ARG A 211 4.04 -3.17 -4.16
CA ARG A 211 4.49 -4.57 -4.31
C ARG A 211 5.96 -4.81 -3.99
N GLY A 212 6.82 -3.81 -4.16
CA GLY A 212 8.25 -3.88 -3.85
C GLY A 212 8.55 -4.12 -2.36
N SER A 213 7.62 -3.79 -1.45
CA SER A 213 7.78 -4.02 -0.01
C SER A 213 7.31 -5.40 0.46
N ILE A 214 6.55 -6.17 -0.35
CA ILE A 214 5.99 -7.46 0.07
C ILE A 214 7.13 -8.45 0.36
N GLY A 215 7.27 -8.88 1.62
CA GLY A 215 8.38 -9.72 2.07
C GLY A 215 9.76 -9.07 1.93
N ASN A 216 9.79 -7.76 1.75
CA ASN A 216 11.00 -6.95 1.63
C ASN A 216 10.82 -5.60 2.36
N PRO A 217 10.60 -5.58 3.67
CA PRO A 217 10.43 -4.34 4.42
C PRO A 217 11.69 -3.45 4.38
N TRP A 218 12.88 -4.01 4.15
CA TRP A 218 14.15 -3.29 4.08
C TRP A 218 14.25 -2.28 2.93
N ILE A 219 13.38 -2.36 1.95
CA ILE A 219 13.39 -1.46 0.78
C ILE A 219 13.32 0.03 1.18
N PHE A 220 12.65 0.36 2.28
CA PHE A 220 12.52 1.74 2.74
C PHE A 220 13.85 2.31 3.21
N ASP A 221 14.55 1.59 4.07
CA ASP A 221 15.87 2.02 4.58
C ASP A 221 16.94 1.99 3.48
N GLN A 222 16.90 0.97 2.62
CA GLN A 222 17.78 0.87 1.44
C GLN A 222 17.61 2.09 0.51
N ILE A 223 16.39 2.52 0.22
CA ILE A 223 16.11 3.70 -0.61
C ILE A 223 16.61 4.97 0.08
N LYS A 224 16.32 5.15 1.37
CA LYS A 224 16.74 6.34 2.13
C LYS A 224 18.25 6.45 2.22
N HIS A 225 18.94 5.36 2.50
CA HIS A 225 20.39 5.31 2.54
C HIS A 225 20.99 5.67 1.17
N TYR A 226 20.46 5.04 0.10
CA TYR A 226 20.91 5.32 -1.26
C TYR A 226 20.66 6.77 -1.69
N PHE A 227 19.54 7.37 -1.27
CA PHE A 227 19.27 8.79 -1.52
C PHE A 227 20.27 9.73 -0.82
N ALA A 228 20.73 9.33 0.38
CA ALA A 228 21.65 10.14 1.18
C ALA A 228 23.11 9.99 0.75
N THR A 229 23.52 8.81 0.30
CA THR A 229 24.93 8.46 0.13
C THR A 229 25.33 8.06 -1.30
N GLY A 230 24.37 7.60 -2.11
CA GLY A 230 24.64 6.96 -3.41
C GLY A 230 25.14 5.51 -3.28
N GLU A 231 25.23 4.98 -2.07
CA GLU A 231 25.73 3.64 -1.80
C GLU A 231 24.63 2.70 -1.34
N HIS A 232 24.81 1.40 -1.59
CA HIS A 232 23.87 0.38 -1.15
C HIS A 232 24.14 -0.06 0.28
N LEU A 233 23.08 -0.25 1.07
CA LEU A 233 23.16 -1.02 2.29
C LEU A 233 23.44 -2.49 1.97
N PRO A 234 24.14 -3.22 2.87
CA PRO A 234 24.24 -4.67 2.78
C PRO A 234 22.87 -5.32 2.63
N GLN A 235 22.77 -6.33 1.80
CA GLN A 235 21.52 -7.07 1.66
C GLN A 235 21.20 -7.83 2.96
N PRO A 236 19.92 -7.94 3.35
CA PRO A 236 19.54 -8.73 4.53
C PRO A 236 20.02 -10.17 4.37
N THR A 237 20.66 -10.68 5.40
CA THR A 237 21.10 -12.06 5.46
C THR A 237 19.91 -13.03 5.46
N VAL A 238 20.17 -14.33 5.25
CA VAL A 238 19.11 -15.35 5.38
C VAL A 238 18.54 -15.34 6.80
N ALA A 239 19.38 -15.16 7.82
CA ALA A 239 18.94 -15.07 9.21
C ALA A 239 18.01 -13.87 9.46
N ASP A 240 18.33 -12.68 8.92
CA ASP A 240 17.46 -11.49 9.02
C ASP A 240 16.11 -11.74 8.37
N ARG A 241 16.09 -12.39 7.20
CA ARG A 241 14.84 -12.72 6.47
C ARG A 241 13.99 -13.74 7.22
N VAL A 242 14.61 -14.72 7.84
CA VAL A 242 13.95 -15.72 8.69
C VAL A 242 13.33 -15.05 9.91
N GLU A 243 14.09 -14.20 10.59
CA GLU A 243 13.60 -13.49 11.78
C GLU A 243 12.42 -12.58 11.44
N ALA A 244 12.50 -11.78 10.36
CA ALA A 244 11.41 -10.94 9.91
C ALA A 244 10.18 -11.76 9.51
N ALA A 245 10.35 -12.90 8.85
CA ALA A 245 9.24 -13.79 8.48
C ALA A 245 8.56 -14.43 9.70
N ARG A 246 9.34 -14.75 10.74
CA ARG A 246 8.83 -15.30 12.01
C ARG A 246 8.05 -14.24 12.78
N GLN A 247 8.59 -13.04 12.94
CA GLN A 247 7.88 -11.92 13.57
C GLN A 247 6.59 -11.58 12.82
N HIS A 248 6.62 -11.60 11.49
CA HIS A 248 5.42 -11.40 10.69
C HIS A 248 4.37 -12.48 10.93
N LEU A 249 4.78 -13.75 11.02
CA LEU A 249 3.89 -14.86 11.35
C LEU A 249 3.26 -14.67 12.73
N ASP A 250 4.07 -14.35 13.76
CA ASP A 250 3.59 -14.13 15.13
C ASP A 250 2.54 -12.99 15.18
N HIS A 251 2.85 -11.84 14.59
CA HIS A 251 1.90 -10.74 14.50
C HIS A 251 0.62 -11.12 13.73
N SER A 252 0.76 -11.94 12.67
CA SER A 252 -0.37 -12.40 11.87
C SER A 252 -1.29 -13.34 12.65
N LEU A 253 -0.71 -14.25 13.44
CA LEU A 253 -1.45 -15.15 14.32
C LEU A 253 -2.17 -14.39 15.42
N GLU A 254 -1.51 -13.40 16.04
CA GLU A 254 -2.09 -12.56 17.09
C GLU A 254 -3.28 -11.76 16.59
N TRP A 255 -3.16 -11.06 15.46
CA TRP A 255 -4.19 -10.15 14.96
C TRP A 255 -5.32 -10.85 14.20
N LYS A 256 -5.02 -11.90 13.41
CA LYS A 256 -5.99 -12.58 12.52
C LYS A 256 -6.52 -13.89 13.10
N GLY A 257 -5.89 -14.39 14.17
CA GLY A 257 -6.11 -15.73 14.69
C GLY A 257 -5.44 -16.82 13.85
N LEU A 258 -5.49 -18.03 14.37
CA LEU A 258 -4.70 -19.17 13.88
C LEU A 258 -4.85 -19.41 12.36
N ARG A 259 -6.10 -19.61 11.91
CA ARG A 259 -6.35 -20.01 10.52
C ARG A 259 -5.97 -18.96 9.49
N LEU A 260 -6.46 -17.74 9.67
CA LEU A 260 -6.20 -16.65 8.71
C LEU A 260 -4.75 -16.20 8.79
N GLY A 261 -4.18 -16.14 10.00
CA GLY A 261 -2.79 -15.78 10.22
C GLY A 261 -1.83 -16.66 9.46
N VAL A 262 -2.05 -17.98 9.46
CA VAL A 262 -1.24 -18.92 8.67
C VAL A 262 -1.49 -18.75 7.17
N VAL A 263 -2.75 -18.77 6.73
CA VAL A 263 -3.07 -18.78 5.30
C VAL A 263 -2.62 -17.53 4.58
N GLU A 264 -2.73 -16.37 5.19
CA GLU A 264 -2.35 -15.10 4.56
C GLU A 264 -0.83 -14.89 4.51
N MET A 265 -0.07 -15.49 5.43
CA MET A 265 1.40 -15.50 5.38
C MET A 265 1.98 -16.21 4.15
N ARG A 266 1.26 -17.15 3.55
CA ARG A 266 1.71 -17.93 2.39
C ARG A 266 2.14 -17.06 1.20
N ARG A 267 1.50 -15.90 1.00
CA ARG A 267 1.87 -14.94 -0.05
C ARG A 267 3.18 -14.20 0.22
N HIS A 268 3.58 -14.09 1.49
CA HIS A 268 4.77 -13.35 1.89
C HIS A 268 6.04 -14.21 1.83
N TYR A 269 5.95 -15.49 2.15
CA TYR A 269 7.13 -16.36 2.23
C TYR A 269 7.96 -16.40 0.95
N ALA A 270 7.32 -16.50 -0.22
CA ALA A 270 8.02 -16.53 -1.51
C ALA A 270 8.82 -15.24 -1.79
N ASN A 271 8.41 -14.12 -1.21
CA ASN A 271 9.08 -12.84 -1.37
C ASN A 271 10.20 -12.65 -0.34
N TYR A 272 10.01 -13.05 0.92
CA TYR A 272 11.07 -13.03 1.93
C TYR A 272 12.30 -13.81 1.47
N PHE A 273 12.11 -14.95 0.82
CA PHE A 273 13.17 -15.85 0.42
C PHE A 273 13.45 -15.86 -1.09
N ARG A 274 13.07 -14.78 -1.79
CA ARG A 274 13.36 -14.64 -3.22
C ARG A 274 14.86 -14.70 -3.48
N GLY A 275 15.25 -15.55 -4.47
CA GLY A 275 16.65 -15.72 -4.87
C GLY A 275 17.46 -16.66 -3.98
N LEU A 276 16.88 -17.26 -2.94
CA LEU A 276 17.56 -18.25 -2.13
C LEU A 276 17.66 -19.59 -2.89
N SER A 277 18.89 -20.12 -2.99
CA SER A 277 19.17 -21.43 -3.57
C SER A 277 18.45 -22.52 -2.78
N HIS A 278 18.00 -23.57 -3.47
CA HIS A 278 17.31 -24.73 -2.87
C HIS A 278 16.04 -24.43 -2.05
N PHE A 279 15.46 -23.24 -2.19
CA PHE A 279 14.27 -22.84 -1.45
C PHE A 279 12.99 -23.61 -1.83
N LYS A 280 12.97 -24.37 -2.93
CA LYS A 280 11.75 -25.02 -3.44
C LYS A 280 11.07 -25.95 -2.43
N GLU A 281 11.85 -26.76 -1.70
CA GLU A 281 11.32 -27.70 -0.71
C GLU A 281 10.79 -26.97 0.54
N HIS A 282 11.56 -26.00 1.04
CA HIS A 282 11.11 -25.13 2.13
C HIS A 282 9.83 -24.39 1.77
N ARG A 283 9.76 -23.84 0.54
CA ARG A 283 8.57 -23.15 0.05
C ARG A 283 7.35 -24.05 0.08
N LEU A 284 7.45 -25.28 -0.42
CA LEU A 284 6.33 -26.20 -0.42
C LEU A 284 5.77 -26.39 0.99
N ARG A 285 6.65 -26.66 1.95
CA ARG A 285 6.28 -26.83 3.36
C ARG A 285 5.62 -25.59 3.93
N LEU A 286 6.19 -24.40 3.73
CA LEU A 286 5.65 -23.13 4.23
C LEU A 286 4.26 -22.78 3.67
N VAL A 287 3.91 -23.25 2.46
CA VAL A 287 2.60 -22.93 1.84
C VAL A 287 1.54 -24.02 2.03
N THR A 288 1.93 -25.18 2.56
CA THR A 288 0.99 -26.31 2.78
C THR A 288 0.76 -26.60 4.25
N GLU A 289 1.69 -26.24 5.12
CA GLU A 289 1.59 -26.45 6.57
C GLU A 289 0.55 -25.52 7.20
N ASP A 290 -0.20 -26.03 8.16
CA ASP A 290 -1.22 -25.30 8.92
C ASP A 290 -0.85 -25.11 10.39
N ASP A 291 0.11 -25.89 10.93
CA ASP A 291 0.57 -25.78 12.30
C ASP A 291 1.65 -24.69 12.42
N PRO A 292 1.40 -23.60 13.18
CA PRO A 292 2.37 -22.53 13.39
C PRO A 292 3.69 -22.98 14.01
N THR A 293 3.66 -23.97 14.88
CA THR A 293 4.88 -24.50 15.52
C THR A 293 5.79 -25.14 14.47
N VAL A 294 5.20 -25.93 13.57
CA VAL A 294 5.93 -26.56 12.46
C VAL A 294 6.40 -25.52 11.46
N LEU A 295 5.63 -24.46 11.23
CA LEU A 295 6.02 -23.32 10.37
C LEU A 295 7.22 -22.59 10.95
N HIS A 296 7.24 -22.28 12.25
CA HIS A 296 8.39 -21.67 12.93
C HIS A 296 9.66 -22.51 12.82
N LEU A 297 9.56 -23.81 13.07
CA LEU A 297 10.68 -24.73 12.89
C LEU A 297 11.15 -24.77 11.44
N SER A 298 10.22 -24.79 10.49
CA SER A 298 10.55 -24.78 9.06
C SER A 298 11.28 -23.50 8.63
N LEU A 299 10.90 -22.35 9.20
CA LEU A 299 11.59 -21.08 8.97
C LEU A 299 13.02 -21.11 9.55
N ILE A 300 13.20 -21.60 10.79
CA ILE A 300 14.51 -21.71 11.42
C ILE A 300 15.46 -22.58 10.57
N HIS A 301 14.98 -23.71 10.07
CA HIS A 301 15.78 -24.62 9.24
C HIS A 301 16.28 -24.01 7.92
N ILE A 302 15.66 -22.90 7.44
CA ILE A 302 16.14 -22.17 6.25
C ILE A 302 17.50 -21.49 6.54
N SER A 303 17.73 -21.01 7.77
CA SER A 303 18.97 -20.33 8.16
C SER A 303 20.05 -21.29 8.68
N GLU A 304 19.72 -22.53 8.97
CA GLU A 304 20.70 -23.52 9.39
C GLU A 304 21.57 -23.96 8.19
N PRO A 305 22.89 -24.08 8.37
CA PRO A 305 23.73 -24.65 7.32
C PRO A 305 23.26 -26.07 7.03
N THR A 306 22.91 -26.34 5.77
CA THR A 306 22.65 -27.70 5.31
C THR A 306 23.84 -28.55 5.68
N ARG A 307 23.69 -29.47 6.66
CA ARG A 307 24.70 -30.46 6.93
C ARG A 307 24.91 -31.26 5.65
N PRO A 308 26.12 -31.33 5.10
CA PRO A 308 26.37 -32.24 4.00
C PRO A 308 26.12 -33.67 4.51
N TYR A 309 25.20 -34.35 3.83
CA TYR A 309 25.02 -35.79 4.01
C TYR A 309 26.26 -36.53 3.53
#